data_999455b1caff24ce50ff88096c882a30
#
_entry.id   999455b1caff24ce50ff88096c882a30
#
_cell.length_a   1.000
_cell.length_b   1.000
_cell.length_c   1.000
_cell.angle_alpha   90.00
_cell.angle_beta   90.00
_cell.angle_gamma   90.00
#
_symmetry.space_group_name_H-M   'P 1'
#
loop_
_entity.id
_entity.type
_entity.pdbx_description
1 polymer ?
#
loop_
_entity_poly.entity_id
_entity_poly.type
_entity_poly.pdbx_seq_one_letter_code
_entity_poly.pdbx_strand_id
1 'polypeptide(L)'
;RILLNCFQAFAPQLPTQRSEKNTDTVRIEKMLEYIHTHYFEPLQLSDIAQAADLSERECLRCFNRTIGDTPVQYLLKHRLLRSAAMLHSMPSASIAEISAKCGFDHPSYYTKQFRRFYQCTPRDYRSQRV
;
A
#
# COMPACT_ATOMS: atom_id res chain seq x y z
N ARG A 1 3.57 9.70 -1.21
CA ARG A 1 2.82 10.64 -1.06
C ARG A 1 3.04 11.73 -1.92
N ILE A 2 4.11 12.08 -2.19
CA ILE A 2 4.40 13.06 -3.04
C ILE A 2 3.86 12.82 -4.38
N LEU A 3 3.85 11.60 -4.82
CA LEU A 3 3.29 11.25 -6.05
C LEU A 3 1.89 11.65 -6.20
N LEU A 4 1.13 11.50 -5.17
CA LEU A 4 -0.24 11.86 -5.20
C LEU A 4 -0.42 13.31 -5.49
N ASN A 5 0.42 14.09 -4.92
CA ASN A 5 0.30 15.50 -5.12
C ASN A 5 0.58 15.88 -6.54
N CYS A 6 1.58 15.29 -7.11
CA CYS A 6 1.88 15.56 -8.44
C CYS A 6 0.77 15.16 -9.33
N PHE A 7 0.15 14.07 -9.02
CA PHE A 7 -0.90 13.60 -9.74
C PHE A 7 -1.99 14.56 -9.79
N GLN A 8 -2.34 15.12 -8.70
CA GLN A 8 -3.41 16.02 -8.66
C GLN A 8 -3.10 17.30 -9.34
N ALA A 9 -1.88 17.61 -9.41
CA ALA A 9 -1.49 18.85 -10.00
C ALA A 9 -1.77 18.92 -11.48
N PHE A 10 -1.88 17.81 -12.12
CA PHE A 10 -2.15 17.85 -13.47
C PHE A 10 -3.55 17.78 -13.77
N ALA A 11 -4.36 18.07 -12.93
CA ALA A 11 -5.74 17.99 -13.02
C ALA A 11 -6.35 18.36 -14.31
N PRO A 12 -5.98 19.34 -14.93
CA PRO A 12 -6.74 19.79 -16.10
C PRO A 12 -6.78 18.71 -17.14
N GLN A 13 -7.93 18.27 -17.48
CA GLN A 13 -8.06 17.23 -18.39
C GLN A 13 -8.99 17.56 -19.46
N LEU A 14 -8.92 16.86 -20.55
CA LEU A 14 -9.83 17.06 -21.63
C LEU A 14 -11.18 16.48 -21.25
N PRO A 15 -12.23 17.18 -21.53
CA PRO A 15 -13.55 16.72 -21.15
C PRO A 15 -13.91 15.36 -21.70
N THR A 16 -13.48 15.07 -22.88
CA THR A 16 -13.86 13.82 -23.49
C THR A 16 -13.31 12.60 -22.81
N GLN A 17 -12.16 12.73 -22.18
CA GLN A 17 -11.59 11.61 -21.51
C GLN A 17 -11.85 11.65 -20.05
N ARG A 18 -12.35 12.74 -19.59
CA ARG A 18 -12.53 12.96 -18.19
C ARG A 18 -13.44 11.98 -17.49
N SER A 19 -14.54 11.58 -18.13
CA SER A 19 -15.49 10.75 -17.43
C SER A 19 -14.91 9.41 -17.05
N GLU A 20 -14.22 8.79 -17.98
CA GLU A 20 -13.64 7.49 -17.70
C GLU A 20 -12.52 7.62 -16.68
N LYS A 21 -11.67 8.63 -16.83
CA LYS A 21 -10.62 8.85 -15.89
C LYS A 21 -11.16 9.20 -14.54
N ASN A 22 -12.22 9.98 -14.48
CA ASN A 22 -12.80 10.32 -13.20
C ASN A 22 -13.34 9.09 -12.50
N THR A 23 -13.94 8.18 -13.26
CA THR A 23 -14.46 6.98 -12.66
C THR A 23 -13.35 6.16 -12.05
N ASP A 24 -12.27 5.94 -12.79
CA ASP A 24 -11.15 5.18 -12.28
C ASP A 24 -10.49 5.92 -11.13
N THR A 25 -10.40 7.23 -11.22
CA THR A 25 -9.80 8.02 -10.16
C THR A 25 -10.57 7.87 -8.86
N VAL A 26 -11.89 7.96 -8.94
CA VAL A 26 -12.71 7.81 -7.76
C VAL A 26 -12.58 6.41 -7.17
N ARG A 27 -12.59 5.41 -8.05
CA ARG A 27 -12.47 4.03 -7.60
C ARG A 27 -11.15 3.77 -6.93
N ILE A 28 -10.06 4.23 -7.55
CA ILE A 28 -8.74 3.96 -6.99
C ILE A 28 -8.55 4.70 -5.68
N GLU A 29 -9.09 5.91 -5.57
CA GLU A 29 -8.97 6.66 -4.35
C GLU A 29 -9.67 5.96 -3.19
N LYS A 30 -10.84 5.40 -3.45
CA LYS A 30 -11.56 4.67 -2.41
C LYS A 30 -10.79 3.43 -1.97
N MET A 31 -10.22 2.72 -2.93
CA MET A 31 -9.48 1.52 -2.61
C MET A 31 -8.18 1.84 -1.88
N LEU A 32 -7.49 2.88 -2.30
CA LEU A 32 -6.26 3.28 -1.63
C LEU A 32 -6.53 3.76 -0.22
N GLU A 33 -7.59 4.51 -0.04
CA GLU A 33 -7.94 4.99 1.28
C GLU A 33 -8.28 3.82 2.19
N TYR A 34 -8.97 2.83 1.67
CA TYR A 34 -9.31 1.66 2.45
C TYR A 34 -8.05 0.90 2.87
N ILE A 35 -7.12 0.72 1.93
CA ILE A 35 -5.87 0.05 2.23
C ILE A 35 -5.07 0.83 3.27
N HIS A 36 -4.98 2.14 3.12
CA HIS A 36 -4.20 2.97 4.03
C HIS A 36 -4.80 2.99 5.44
N THR A 37 -6.09 2.83 5.52
CA THR A 37 -6.76 2.86 6.80
C THR A 37 -6.76 1.50 7.50
N HIS A 38 -6.79 0.42 6.72
CA HIS A 38 -6.91 -0.93 7.26
C HIS A 38 -5.74 -1.86 7.02
N TYR A 39 -4.59 -1.33 6.62
CA TYR A 39 -3.48 -2.19 6.21
C TYR A 39 -3.02 -3.16 7.28
N PHE A 40 -3.22 -2.83 8.54
CA PHE A 40 -2.77 -3.68 9.64
C PHE A 40 -3.74 -4.82 9.93
N GLU A 41 -4.85 -4.87 9.23
CA GLU A 41 -5.85 -5.93 9.40
C GLU A 41 -5.66 -6.98 8.32
N PRO A 42 -6.19 -8.18 8.56
CA PRO A 42 -6.13 -9.21 7.52
C PRO A 42 -7.06 -8.84 6.38
N LEU A 43 -6.49 -8.31 5.32
CA LEU A 43 -7.26 -7.87 4.17
C LEU A 43 -7.15 -8.85 3.03
N GLN A 44 -8.26 -9.05 2.34
CA GLN A 44 -8.28 -9.87 1.16
C GLN A 44 -8.65 -9.01 -0.03
N LEU A 45 -8.44 -9.55 -1.21
CA LEU A 45 -8.75 -8.81 -2.43
C LEU A 45 -10.21 -8.38 -2.45
N SER A 46 -11.11 -9.24 -1.97
CA SER A 46 -12.52 -8.93 -1.96
C SER A 46 -12.82 -7.71 -1.10
N ASP A 47 -12.10 -7.57 0.01
CA ASP A 47 -12.32 -6.42 0.89
C ASP A 47 -11.98 -5.12 0.18
N ILE A 48 -10.87 -5.13 -0.53
CA ILE A 48 -10.43 -3.95 -1.25
C ILE A 48 -11.40 -3.62 -2.38
N ALA A 49 -11.84 -4.64 -3.09
CA ALA A 49 -12.76 -4.43 -4.20
C ALA A 49 -14.08 -3.84 -3.70
N GLN A 50 -14.58 -4.33 -2.58
CA GLN A 50 -15.81 -3.85 -2.03
C GLN A 50 -15.76 -2.39 -1.63
N ALA A 51 -14.60 -1.90 -1.28
CA ALA A 51 -14.45 -0.51 -0.90
C ALA A 51 -14.89 0.42 -2.03
N ALA A 52 -14.79 -0.04 -3.26
CA ALA A 52 -15.20 0.74 -4.41
C ALA A 52 -16.37 0.10 -5.14
N ASP A 53 -17.04 -0.86 -4.49
CA ASP A 53 -18.17 -1.56 -5.08
C ASP A 53 -17.83 -2.23 -6.40
N LEU A 54 -16.66 -2.84 -6.45
CA LEU A 54 -16.20 -3.51 -7.64
C LEU A 54 -16.09 -5.01 -7.40
N SER A 55 -16.16 -5.77 -8.48
CA SER A 55 -15.84 -7.18 -8.41
C SER A 55 -14.31 -7.27 -8.29
N GLU A 56 -13.83 -8.43 -7.88
CA GLU A 56 -12.38 -8.61 -7.78
C GLU A 56 -11.71 -8.40 -9.12
N ARG A 57 -12.35 -8.86 -10.17
CA ARG A 57 -11.80 -8.73 -11.49
C ARG A 57 -11.65 -7.27 -11.91
N GLU A 58 -12.67 -6.48 -11.65
CA GLU A 58 -12.59 -5.06 -11.98
C GLU A 58 -11.63 -4.32 -11.10
N CYS A 59 -11.51 -4.77 -9.86
CA CYS A 59 -10.55 -4.20 -8.95
C CYS A 59 -9.13 -4.38 -9.51
N LEU A 60 -8.83 -5.59 -9.97
CA LEU A 60 -7.53 -5.87 -10.55
C LEU A 60 -7.26 -5.03 -11.78
N ARG A 61 -8.27 -4.88 -12.62
CA ARG A 61 -8.11 -4.08 -13.80
C ARG A 61 -7.88 -2.62 -13.48
N CYS A 62 -8.64 -2.10 -12.55
CA CYS A 62 -8.51 -0.70 -12.17
C CYS A 62 -7.14 -0.42 -11.59
N PHE A 63 -6.66 -1.30 -10.71
CA PHE A 63 -5.35 -1.13 -10.14
C PHE A 63 -4.26 -1.20 -11.21
N ASN A 64 -4.41 -2.13 -12.13
CA ASN A 64 -3.41 -2.27 -13.17
C ASN A 64 -3.37 -1.02 -14.06
N ARG A 65 -4.52 -0.49 -14.41
CA ARG A 65 -4.57 0.70 -15.26
C ARG A 65 -4.04 1.94 -14.57
N THR A 66 -4.36 2.10 -13.30
CA THR A 66 -4.04 3.35 -12.61
C THR A 66 -2.74 3.31 -11.84
N ILE A 67 -2.44 2.18 -11.22
CA ILE A 67 -1.25 2.06 -10.37
C ILE A 67 -0.14 1.24 -11.04
N GLY A 68 -0.55 0.28 -11.86
CA GLY A 68 0.42 -0.58 -12.49
C GLY A 68 0.86 -1.74 -11.63
N ASP A 69 0.06 -2.08 -10.64
CA ASP A 69 0.41 -3.13 -9.71
C ASP A 69 -0.88 -3.81 -9.27
N THR A 70 -0.78 -4.91 -8.56
CA THR A 70 -1.97 -5.55 -8.04
C THR A 70 -2.28 -4.96 -6.67
N PRO A 71 -3.54 -5.04 -6.24
CA PRO A 71 -3.90 -4.53 -4.92
C PRO A 71 -3.14 -5.23 -3.80
N VAL A 72 -2.93 -6.54 -3.94
CA VAL A 72 -2.23 -7.30 -2.92
C VAL A 72 -0.77 -6.88 -2.83
N GLN A 73 -0.13 -6.65 -3.97
CA GLN A 73 1.24 -6.18 -3.97
C GLN A 73 1.34 -4.77 -3.41
N TYR A 74 0.38 -3.94 -3.74
CA TYR A 74 0.36 -2.59 -3.21
C TYR A 74 0.22 -2.63 -1.69
N LEU A 75 -0.66 -3.48 -1.19
CA LEU A 75 -0.85 -3.64 0.24
C LEU A 75 0.44 -4.09 0.91
N LEU A 76 1.12 -5.06 0.32
CA LEU A 76 2.37 -5.55 0.87
C LEU A 76 3.40 -4.43 0.95
N LYS A 77 3.53 -3.67 -0.12
CA LYS A 77 4.49 -2.57 -0.12
C LYS A 77 4.14 -1.50 0.89
N HIS A 78 2.85 -1.24 1.05
CA HIS A 78 2.43 -0.24 2.02
C HIS A 78 2.74 -0.70 3.44
N ARG A 79 2.50 -1.98 3.72
CA ARG A 79 2.82 -2.53 5.03
C ARG A 79 4.31 -2.42 5.32
N LEU A 80 5.14 -2.71 4.32
CA LEU A 80 6.58 -2.61 4.49
C LEU A 80 7.02 -1.18 4.73
N LEU A 81 6.42 -0.23 4.02
CA LEU A 81 6.73 1.17 4.20
C LEU A 81 6.39 1.63 5.62
N ARG A 82 5.23 1.23 6.10
CA ARG A 82 4.83 1.62 7.44
C ARG A 82 5.75 0.99 8.48
N SER A 83 6.16 -0.25 8.24
CA SER A 83 7.04 -0.93 9.18
C SER A 83 8.39 -0.24 9.21
N ALA A 84 8.88 0.22 8.07
CA ALA A 84 10.17 0.91 8.03
C ALA A 84 10.13 2.17 8.89
N ALA A 85 9.04 2.90 8.81
CA ALA A 85 8.89 4.09 9.64
C ALA A 85 8.87 3.71 11.12
N MET A 86 8.19 2.63 11.47
CA MET A 86 8.11 2.20 12.86
C MET A 86 9.43 1.71 13.41
N LEU A 87 10.28 1.14 12.55
CA LEU A 87 11.59 0.68 13.01
C LEU A 87 12.38 1.82 13.62
N HIS A 88 12.22 3.01 13.09
CA HIS A 88 12.94 4.17 13.61
C HIS A 88 12.14 4.93 14.68
N SER A 89 10.84 4.98 14.54
CA SER A 89 10.04 5.74 15.51
C SER A 89 9.74 4.95 16.79
N MET A 90 9.89 3.63 16.73
CA MET A 90 9.62 2.79 17.90
C MET A 90 10.83 1.92 18.19
N PRO A 91 11.93 2.53 18.60
CA PRO A 91 13.17 1.77 18.76
C PRO A 91 13.12 0.69 19.83
N SER A 92 12.20 0.80 20.77
CA SER A 92 12.09 -0.20 21.82
C SER A 92 11.25 -1.40 21.42
N ALA A 93 10.49 -1.29 20.34
CA ALA A 93 9.63 -2.39 19.94
C ALA A 93 10.47 -3.48 19.27
N SER A 94 10.10 -4.71 19.48
CA SER A 94 10.81 -5.81 18.84
C SER A 94 10.42 -5.87 17.36
N ILE A 95 11.23 -6.54 16.58
CA ILE A 95 10.93 -6.73 15.17
C ILE A 95 9.61 -7.47 15.02
N ALA A 96 9.38 -8.45 15.88
CA ALA A 96 8.13 -9.20 15.83
C ALA A 96 6.92 -8.33 16.15
N GLU A 97 7.08 -7.41 17.08
CA GLU A 97 5.99 -6.51 17.43
C GLU A 97 5.64 -5.59 16.26
N ILE A 98 6.66 -5.07 15.61
CA ILE A 98 6.44 -4.19 14.48
C ILE A 98 5.79 -4.95 13.34
N SER A 99 6.25 -6.17 13.11
CA SER A 99 5.67 -7.03 12.09
C SER A 99 4.17 -7.20 12.32
N ALA A 100 3.79 -7.52 13.54
CA ALA A 100 2.39 -7.73 13.88
C ALA A 100 1.58 -6.44 13.72
N LYS A 101 2.14 -5.33 14.12
CA LYS A 101 1.43 -4.07 14.03
C LYS A 101 1.16 -3.66 12.58
N CYS A 102 1.95 -4.17 11.67
CA CYS A 102 1.77 -3.82 10.27
C CYS A 102 0.98 -4.86 9.49
N GLY A 103 0.42 -5.85 10.18
CA GLY A 103 -0.44 -6.79 9.52
C GLY A 103 0.21 -8.06 9.01
N PHE A 104 1.45 -8.30 9.41
CA PHE A 104 2.13 -9.54 9.02
C PHE A 104 1.85 -10.62 10.05
N ASP A 105 1.43 -11.78 9.57
CA ASP A 105 1.12 -12.88 10.47
C ASP A 105 2.35 -13.55 11.03
N HIS A 106 3.40 -13.59 10.24
CA HIS A 106 4.62 -14.28 10.66
C HIS A 106 5.83 -13.39 10.50
N PRO A 107 6.61 -13.25 11.56
CA PRO A 107 7.82 -12.39 11.48
C PRO A 107 8.82 -12.86 10.43
N SER A 108 8.90 -14.18 10.20
CA SER A 108 9.84 -14.67 9.20
C SER A 108 9.44 -14.24 7.80
N TYR A 109 8.15 -14.26 7.52
CA TYR A 109 7.66 -13.80 6.22
C TYR A 109 7.92 -12.30 6.08
N TYR A 110 7.67 -11.56 7.14
CA TYR A 110 7.92 -10.12 7.15
C TYR A 110 9.40 -9.84 6.83
N THR A 111 10.30 -10.52 7.54
CA THR A 111 11.72 -10.29 7.34
C THR A 111 12.13 -10.61 5.90
N LYS A 112 11.59 -11.67 5.35
CA LYS A 112 11.91 -12.06 4.00
C LYS A 112 11.44 -11.00 3.00
N GLN A 113 10.21 -10.53 3.15
CA GLN A 113 9.68 -9.53 2.23
C GLN A 113 10.38 -8.19 2.42
N PHE A 114 10.69 -7.82 3.65
CA PHE A 114 11.38 -6.58 3.91
C PHE A 114 12.76 -6.59 3.23
N ARG A 115 13.45 -7.70 3.35
CA ARG A 115 14.75 -7.82 2.75
C ARG A 115 14.70 -7.74 1.24
N ARG A 116 13.68 -8.33 0.65
CA ARG A 116 13.52 -8.26 -0.80
C ARG A 116 13.28 -6.84 -1.25
N PHE A 117 12.51 -6.10 -0.48
CA PHE A 117 12.12 -4.76 -0.86
C PHE A 117 13.18 -3.71 -0.54
N TYR A 118 13.77 -3.80 0.64
CA TYR A 118 14.76 -2.81 1.08
C TYR A 118 16.20 -3.25 0.94
N GLN A 119 16.44 -4.48 0.54
CA GLN A 119 17.80 -5.01 0.35
C GLN A 119 18.60 -5.11 1.64
N CYS A 120 17.91 -5.13 2.76
CA CYS A 120 18.56 -5.36 4.06
C CYS A 120 17.50 -5.85 5.01
N THR A 121 17.92 -6.41 6.15
CA THR A 121 16.97 -6.92 7.13
C THR A 121 16.37 -5.76 7.92
N PRO A 122 15.23 -5.98 8.56
CA PRO A 122 14.66 -4.93 9.41
C PRO A 122 15.62 -4.48 10.50
N ARG A 123 16.39 -5.42 11.05
CA ARG A 123 17.34 -5.08 12.09
C ARG A 123 18.42 -4.16 11.56
N ASP A 124 18.94 -4.48 10.37
CA ASP A 124 19.97 -3.65 9.75
C ASP A 124 19.41 -2.28 9.42
N TYR A 125 18.20 -2.25 8.93
CA TYR A 125 17.56 -0.98 8.59
C TYR A 125 17.42 -0.10 9.81
N ARG A 126 17.04 -0.72 10.94
CA ARG A 126 16.88 0.04 12.18
C ARG A 126 18.18 0.64 12.65
N SER A 127 19.28 -0.05 12.46
CA SER A 127 20.54 0.46 12.93
C SER A 127 21.13 1.51 12.00
N GLN A 128 20.62 1.67 10.80
CA GLN A 128 21.10 2.71 9.93
C GLN A 128 20.61 4.06 10.43
N ARG A 129 21.50 5.04 10.41
CA ARG A 129 21.05 6.31 10.85
C ARG A 129 20.72 7.12 9.69
N VAL A 130 19.71 7.86 9.74
CA VAL A 130 19.31 8.65 8.62
C VAL A 130 19.61 10.14 8.78
#